data_2e58e5982e27b5ff1fb92c22d2a02d0b
#
_entry.id   2e58e5982e27b5ff1fb92c22d2a02d0b
#
_cell.length_a   1.000
_cell.length_b   1.000
_cell.length_c   1.000
_cell.angle_alpha   90.00
_cell.angle_beta   90.00
_cell.angle_gamma   90.00
#
_symmetry.space_group_name_H-M   'P 1'
#
loop_
_entity.id
_entity.type
_entity.pdbx_description
1 polymer ?
#
loop_
_entity_poly.entity_id
_entity_poly.type
_entity_poly.pdbx_seq_one_letter_code
_entity_poly.pdbx_strand_id
1 'polypeptide(L)'
;MTQDELKQQAALRALDYVIDGSIVGVGTGSTANFFIDGLAGMKDRIAGAVASSEVSARRLAGHGIRLFDMNDVDDIPVYVDGADEIDGGLAMIKGGGGAQTREKIVAAVARKFVCICDASKRVERLGRFPLPVEVIPMARAQVARELTRLGGQPVLREGFVTDNGNLILDVHGLSITDPVALETTIDGIVGVVTNGLFAKRGADVLLLATPGGVQTFERT
;
A
#
# COMPACT_ATOMS: atom_id res chain seq x y z
N MET A 1 10.31 -16.88 -16.12
CA MET A 1 9.09 -16.26 -15.58
C MET A 1 9.27 -14.76 -15.60
N THR A 2 8.38 -14.03 -16.22
CA THR A 2 8.39 -12.55 -16.26
C THR A 2 7.96 -11.98 -14.90
N GLN A 3 8.26 -10.70 -14.66
CA GLN A 3 7.82 -10.03 -13.43
C GLN A 3 6.28 -9.98 -13.31
N ASP A 4 5.57 -9.83 -14.43
CA ASP A 4 4.11 -9.80 -14.42
C ASP A 4 3.50 -11.19 -14.12
N GLU A 5 4.12 -12.28 -14.59
CA GLU A 5 3.73 -13.64 -14.20
C GLU A 5 3.90 -13.87 -12.70
N LEU A 6 4.98 -13.36 -12.10
CA LEU A 6 5.21 -13.44 -10.65
C LEU A 6 4.16 -12.64 -9.87
N LYS A 7 3.88 -11.40 -10.29
CA LYS A 7 2.83 -10.57 -9.67
C LYS A 7 1.47 -11.24 -9.74
N GLN A 8 1.13 -11.82 -10.88
CA GLN A 8 -0.12 -12.55 -11.07
C GLN A 8 -0.23 -13.77 -10.14
N GLN A 9 0.84 -14.54 -9.98
CA GLN A 9 0.85 -15.68 -9.05
C GLN A 9 0.60 -15.24 -7.60
N ALA A 10 1.28 -14.19 -7.11
CA ALA A 10 1.03 -13.67 -5.77
C ALA A 10 -0.40 -13.18 -5.59
N ALA A 11 -0.92 -12.47 -6.60
CA ALA A 11 -2.28 -11.94 -6.61
C ALA A 11 -3.34 -13.04 -6.58
N LEU A 12 -3.20 -14.07 -7.41
CA LEU A 12 -4.13 -15.21 -7.43
C LEU A 12 -4.09 -16.00 -6.13
N ARG A 13 -2.91 -16.17 -5.52
CA ARG A 13 -2.78 -16.84 -4.22
C ARG A 13 -3.49 -16.07 -3.10
N ALA A 14 -3.58 -14.73 -3.20
CA ALA A 14 -4.28 -13.91 -2.22
C ALA A 14 -5.80 -14.11 -2.23
N LEU A 15 -6.39 -14.65 -3.29
CA LEU A 15 -7.81 -14.98 -3.35
C LEU A 15 -8.22 -16.02 -2.28
N ASP A 16 -7.28 -16.85 -1.83
CA ASP A 16 -7.54 -17.83 -0.76
C ASP A 16 -7.82 -17.19 0.60
N TYR A 17 -7.49 -15.91 0.77
CA TYR A 17 -7.77 -15.13 1.99
C TYR A 17 -9.12 -14.42 1.95
N VAL A 18 -9.80 -14.41 0.79
CA VAL A 18 -11.12 -13.78 0.63
C VAL A 18 -12.18 -14.61 1.33
N ILE A 19 -12.97 -13.96 2.18
CA ILE A 19 -14.06 -14.58 2.93
C ILE A 19 -15.38 -14.36 2.20
N ASP A 20 -16.15 -15.42 1.97
CA ASP A 20 -17.45 -15.34 1.32
C ASP A 20 -18.41 -14.44 2.10
N GLY A 21 -19.19 -13.64 1.36
CA GLY A 21 -20.13 -12.68 1.93
C GLY A 21 -19.49 -11.42 2.54
N SER A 22 -18.15 -11.31 2.54
CA SER A 22 -17.46 -10.15 3.14
C SER A 22 -17.24 -8.98 2.16
N ILE A 23 -16.88 -7.83 2.73
CA ILE A 23 -16.31 -6.70 2.00
C ILE A 23 -14.80 -6.86 1.99
N VAL A 24 -14.19 -6.73 0.80
CA VAL A 24 -12.75 -6.91 0.58
C VAL A 24 -12.08 -5.55 0.44
N GLY A 25 -11.04 -5.28 1.22
CA GLY A 25 -10.16 -4.14 1.01
C GLY A 25 -9.20 -4.39 -0.16
N VAL A 26 -9.11 -3.46 -1.09
CA VAL A 26 -8.33 -3.61 -2.31
C VAL A 26 -7.38 -2.45 -2.50
N GLY A 27 -6.11 -2.79 -2.69
CA GLY A 27 -5.00 -1.86 -2.85
C GLY A 27 -4.87 -1.27 -4.25
N THR A 28 -3.70 -0.68 -4.50
CA THR A 28 -3.40 0.08 -5.72
C THR A 28 -2.07 -0.38 -6.34
N GLY A 29 -2.02 -0.42 -7.67
CA GLY A 29 -0.81 -0.71 -8.42
C GLY A 29 -0.90 -1.97 -9.27
N SER A 30 0.18 -2.28 -10.01
CA SER A 30 0.18 -3.34 -11.02
C SER A 30 -0.10 -4.73 -10.44
N THR A 31 0.39 -5.04 -9.24
CA THR A 31 0.11 -6.33 -8.57
C THR A 31 -1.33 -6.39 -8.08
N ALA A 32 -1.83 -5.29 -7.49
CA ALA A 32 -3.23 -5.19 -7.05
C ALA A 32 -4.21 -5.31 -8.23
N ASN A 33 -3.84 -4.86 -9.43
CA ASN A 33 -4.66 -5.04 -10.63
C ASN A 33 -4.91 -6.51 -10.96
N PHE A 34 -3.90 -7.38 -10.84
CA PHE A 34 -4.08 -8.82 -11.03
C PHE A 34 -4.99 -9.44 -9.96
N PHE A 35 -4.94 -8.93 -8.73
CA PHE A 35 -5.87 -9.34 -7.68
C PHE A 35 -7.31 -8.93 -8.00
N ILE A 36 -7.53 -7.69 -8.47
CA ILE A 36 -8.84 -7.20 -8.91
C ILE A 36 -9.41 -8.08 -10.03
N ASP A 37 -8.59 -8.42 -11.03
CA ASP A 37 -9.00 -9.28 -12.14
C ASP A 37 -9.36 -10.69 -11.67
N GLY A 38 -8.61 -11.24 -10.73
CA GLY A 38 -8.93 -12.51 -10.09
C GLY A 38 -10.22 -12.44 -9.25
N LEU A 39 -10.41 -11.34 -8.51
CA LEU A 39 -11.58 -11.11 -7.67
C LEU A 39 -12.87 -11.02 -8.50
N ALA A 40 -12.78 -10.58 -9.76
CA ALA A 40 -13.91 -10.57 -10.69
C ALA A 40 -14.57 -11.95 -10.86
N GLY A 41 -13.79 -13.04 -10.79
CA GLY A 41 -14.31 -14.41 -10.80
C GLY A 41 -15.05 -14.81 -9.52
N MET A 42 -14.95 -14.02 -8.46
CA MET A 42 -15.58 -14.25 -7.15
C MET A 42 -16.65 -13.21 -6.81
N LYS A 43 -17.01 -12.32 -7.73
CA LYS A 43 -17.88 -11.16 -7.47
C LYS A 43 -19.22 -11.53 -6.82
N ASP A 44 -19.80 -12.68 -7.17
CA ASP A 44 -21.06 -13.16 -6.62
C ASP A 44 -20.92 -13.84 -5.25
N ARG A 45 -19.68 -14.04 -4.79
CA ARG A 45 -19.34 -14.62 -3.49
C ARG A 45 -19.02 -13.57 -2.42
N ILE A 46 -18.76 -12.31 -2.80
CA ILE A 46 -18.43 -11.22 -1.90
C ILE A 46 -19.56 -10.18 -1.84
N ALA A 47 -19.66 -9.43 -0.74
CA ALA A 47 -20.61 -8.33 -0.64
C ALA A 47 -20.18 -7.15 -1.54
N GLY A 48 -18.88 -6.98 -1.76
CA GLY A 48 -18.27 -5.96 -2.57
C GLY A 48 -16.86 -5.61 -2.09
N ALA A 49 -16.39 -4.43 -2.44
CA ALA A 49 -15.03 -4.00 -2.10
C ALA A 49 -14.96 -2.53 -1.65
N VAL A 50 -13.92 -2.22 -0.87
CA VAL A 50 -13.42 -0.86 -0.61
C VAL A 50 -12.12 -0.69 -1.35
N ALA A 51 -11.99 0.35 -2.16
CA ALA A 51 -10.79 0.65 -2.93
C ALA A 51 -9.94 1.72 -2.25
N SER A 52 -8.62 1.55 -2.30
CA SER A 52 -7.66 2.53 -1.78
C SER A 52 -7.30 3.64 -2.77
N SER A 53 -7.87 3.65 -3.97
CA SER A 53 -7.69 4.72 -4.98
C SER A 53 -8.83 4.77 -5.98
N GLU A 54 -8.97 5.92 -6.64
CA GLU A 54 -9.93 6.10 -7.73
C GLU A 54 -9.65 5.17 -8.93
N VAL A 55 -8.38 4.86 -9.18
CA VAL A 55 -7.98 3.92 -10.26
C VAL A 55 -8.47 2.51 -9.95
N SER A 56 -8.24 2.03 -8.74
CA SER A 56 -8.71 0.71 -8.28
C SER A 56 -10.24 0.65 -8.22
N ALA A 57 -10.89 1.74 -7.77
CA ALA A 57 -12.35 1.84 -7.74
C ALA A 57 -12.94 1.69 -9.14
N ARG A 58 -12.42 2.43 -10.15
CA ARG A 58 -12.87 2.30 -11.54
C ARG A 58 -12.69 0.90 -12.09
N ARG A 59 -11.56 0.22 -11.78
CA ARG A 59 -11.30 -1.15 -12.24
C ARG A 59 -12.28 -2.15 -11.63
N LEU A 60 -12.52 -2.07 -10.32
CA LEU A 60 -13.50 -2.90 -9.61
C LEU A 60 -14.91 -2.71 -10.19
N ALA A 61 -15.34 -1.47 -10.39
CA ALA A 61 -16.63 -1.15 -11.00
C ALA A 61 -16.73 -1.69 -12.43
N GLY A 62 -15.65 -1.64 -13.22
CA GLY A 62 -15.57 -2.21 -14.56
C GLY A 62 -15.80 -3.73 -14.59
N HIS A 63 -15.48 -4.44 -13.53
CA HIS A 63 -15.77 -5.86 -13.35
C HIS A 63 -17.15 -6.13 -12.74
N GLY A 64 -17.94 -5.10 -12.45
CA GLY A 64 -19.25 -5.21 -11.83
C GLY A 64 -19.19 -5.56 -10.32
N ILE A 65 -18.08 -5.31 -9.66
CA ILE A 65 -17.94 -5.47 -8.22
C ILE A 65 -18.52 -4.22 -7.54
N ARG A 66 -19.43 -4.43 -6.58
CA ARG A 66 -20.04 -3.36 -5.80
C ARG A 66 -18.97 -2.64 -4.97
N LEU A 67 -18.96 -1.31 -5.04
CA LEU A 67 -18.09 -0.46 -4.22
C LEU A 67 -18.83 0.03 -2.97
N PHE A 68 -18.12 0.05 -1.86
CA PHE A 68 -18.56 0.64 -0.60
C PHE A 68 -17.71 1.86 -0.27
N ASP A 69 -18.33 2.90 0.28
CA ASP A 69 -17.61 4.00 0.91
C ASP A 69 -17.02 3.51 2.23
N MET A 70 -15.78 3.92 2.53
CA MET A 70 -15.10 3.52 3.78
C MET A 70 -15.86 3.99 5.03
N ASN A 71 -16.61 5.09 4.95
CA ASN A 71 -17.42 5.62 6.05
C ASN A 71 -18.65 4.76 6.37
N ASP A 72 -19.08 3.89 5.44
CA ASP A 72 -20.21 2.99 5.59
C ASP A 72 -19.79 1.55 5.95
N VAL A 73 -18.50 1.33 6.25
CA VAL A 73 -17.94 0.00 6.50
C VAL A 73 -17.28 -0.07 7.87
N ASP A 74 -17.82 -0.88 8.75
CA ASP A 74 -17.30 -1.07 10.11
C ASP A 74 -16.19 -2.14 10.18
N ASP A 75 -16.14 -3.05 9.20
CA ASP A 75 -15.25 -4.21 9.24
C ASP A 75 -14.79 -4.64 7.84
N ILE A 76 -13.49 -4.80 7.70
CA ILE A 76 -12.85 -5.38 6.50
C ILE A 76 -12.04 -6.60 6.97
N PRO A 77 -12.55 -7.84 6.74
CA PRO A 77 -11.82 -9.03 7.17
C PRO A 77 -10.44 -9.18 6.54
N VAL A 78 -10.30 -8.79 5.26
CA VAL A 78 -9.02 -8.84 4.54
C VAL A 78 -8.82 -7.62 3.65
N TYR A 79 -7.62 -7.07 3.70
CA TYR A 79 -7.09 -6.07 2.77
C TYR A 79 -5.93 -6.68 2.01
N VAL A 80 -5.95 -6.58 0.68
CA VAL A 80 -4.90 -7.11 -0.20
C VAL A 80 -4.27 -5.97 -0.98
N ASP A 81 -2.96 -5.80 -0.87
CA ASP A 81 -2.23 -4.73 -1.56
C ASP A 81 -0.77 -5.10 -1.83
N GLY A 82 -0.12 -4.37 -2.75
CA GLY A 82 1.30 -4.47 -3.02
C GLY A 82 2.17 -3.63 -2.09
N ALA A 83 3.49 -3.72 -2.29
CA ALA A 83 4.47 -2.85 -1.67
C ALA A 83 5.55 -2.42 -2.67
N ASP A 84 6.15 -1.24 -2.43
CA ASP A 84 7.35 -0.80 -3.16
C ASP A 84 8.59 -1.46 -2.58
N GLU A 85 8.65 -1.61 -1.25
CA GLU A 85 9.61 -2.41 -0.49
C GLU A 85 8.93 -3.09 0.70
N ILE A 86 9.44 -4.26 1.09
CA ILE A 86 9.03 -4.97 2.30
C ILE A 86 10.24 -5.64 2.95
N ASP A 87 10.40 -5.48 4.26
CA ASP A 87 11.50 -6.08 5.02
C ASP A 87 11.14 -7.42 5.67
N GLY A 88 12.08 -8.00 6.40
CA GLY A 88 11.89 -9.27 7.12
C GLY A 88 10.89 -9.21 8.28
N GLY A 89 10.61 -8.04 8.82
CA GLY A 89 9.60 -7.79 9.87
C GLY A 89 8.22 -7.47 9.33
N LEU A 90 8.05 -7.53 7.99
CA LEU A 90 6.85 -7.17 7.24
C LEU A 90 6.46 -5.68 7.39
N ALA A 91 7.43 -4.81 7.72
CA ALA A 91 7.29 -3.38 7.53
C ALA A 91 7.52 -3.04 6.05
N MET A 92 6.83 -2.02 5.55
CA MET A 92 6.80 -1.70 4.12
C MET A 92 7.06 -0.23 3.84
N ILE A 93 7.55 0.06 2.63
CA ILE A 93 7.37 1.34 1.95
C ILE A 93 6.33 1.14 0.85
N LYS A 94 5.32 2.03 0.82
CA LYS A 94 4.26 2.09 -0.18
C LYS A 94 4.08 3.53 -0.67
N GLY A 95 3.31 3.71 -1.71
CA GLY A 95 2.99 5.04 -2.22
C GLY A 95 3.73 5.43 -3.50
N GLY A 96 4.40 4.49 -4.17
CA GLY A 96 4.92 4.71 -5.52
C GLY A 96 3.83 5.17 -6.51
N GLY A 97 2.60 4.67 -6.35
CA GLY A 97 1.40 5.12 -7.07
C GLY A 97 0.70 6.35 -6.46
N GLY A 98 1.16 6.88 -5.34
CA GLY A 98 0.60 8.08 -4.69
C GLY A 98 -0.69 7.85 -3.90
N ALA A 99 -1.04 6.61 -3.56
CA ALA A 99 -2.27 6.26 -2.87
C ALA A 99 -2.08 5.93 -1.37
N GLN A 100 -0.87 6.11 -0.83
CA GLN A 100 -0.48 5.65 0.52
C GLN A 100 -1.42 6.10 1.64
N THR A 101 -2.04 7.27 1.54
CA THR A 101 -2.96 7.77 2.56
C THR A 101 -4.23 6.93 2.62
N ARG A 102 -4.89 6.72 1.48
CA ARG A 102 -6.09 5.88 1.42
C ARG A 102 -5.76 4.41 1.68
N GLU A 103 -4.61 3.92 1.21
CA GLU A 103 -4.09 2.58 1.52
C GLU A 103 -3.94 2.38 3.03
N LYS A 104 -3.38 3.38 3.73
CA LYS A 104 -3.18 3.34 5.19
C LYS A 104 -4.52 3.36 5.94
N ILE A 105 -5.51 4.11 5.46
CA ILE A 105 -6.86 4.11 6.03
C ILE A 105 -7.50 2.72 5.93
N VAL A 106 -7.47 2.10 4.74
CA VAL A 106 -8.04 0.75 4.57
C VAL A 106 -7.29 -0.28 5.41
N ALA A 107 -5.94 -0.20 5.46
CA ALA A 107 -5.13 -1.09 6.27
C ALA A 107 -5.43 -0.97 7.78
N ALA A 108 -5.76 0.24 8.27
CA ALA A 108 -6.08 0.48 9.68
C ALA A 108 -7.40 -0.16 10.12
N VAL A 109 -8.37 -0.28 9.22
CA VAL A 109 -9.67 -0.92 9.49
C VAL A 109 -9.62 -2.43 9.26
N ALA A 110 -8.72 -2.90 8.37
CA ALA A 110 -8.64 -4.31 8.01
C ALA A 110 -8.11 -5.17 9.17
N ARG A 111 -8.80 -6.29 9.43
CA ARG A 111 -8.36 -7.27 10.43
C ARG A 111 -7.07 -7.97 9.98
N LYS A 112 -6.96 -8.29 8.70
CA LYS A 112 -5.78 -8.93 8.11
C LYS A 112 -5.31 -8.16 6.88
N PHE A 113 -4.04 -7.78 6.86
CA PHE A 113 -3.38 -7.18 5.72
C PHE A 113 -2.48 -8.22 5.03
N VAL A 114 -2.85 -8.62 3.82
CA VAL A 114 -2.08 -9.53 2.96
C VAL A 114 -1.31 -8.71 1.94
N CYS A 115 0.01 -8.67 2.08
CA CYS A 115 0.89 -8.04 1.10
C CYS A 115 1.22 -9.03 -0.02
N ILE A 116 1.07 -8.59 -1.26
CA ILE A 116 1.36 -9.37 -2.47
C ILE A 116 2.48 -8.71 -3.27
N CYS A 117 3.58 -9.39 -3.51
CA CYS A 117 4.66 -8.86 -4.31
C CYS A 117 5.55 -9.95 -4.92
N ASP A 118 6.36 -9.56 -5.90
CA ASP A 118 7.46 -10.37 -6.40
C ASP A 118 8.74 -10.18 -5.56
N ALA A 119 9.70 -11.09 -5.72
CA ALA A 119 10.92 -11.14 -4.92
C ALA A 119 11.78 -9.86 -5.00
N SER A 120 11.64 -9.04 -6.06
CA SER A 120 12.42 -7.79 -6.20
C SER A 120 12.04 -6.73 -5.15
N LYS A 121 10.88 -6.89 -4.50
CA LYS A 121 10.36 -5.96 -3.49
C LYS A 121 10.87 -6.26 -2.08
N ARG A 122 11.38 -7.47 -1.85
CA ARG A 122 11.92 -7.86 -0.55
C ARG A 122 13.32 -7.29 -0.36
N VAL A 123 13.50 -6.56 0.72
CA VAL A 123 14.76 -5.90 1.08
C VAL A 123 15.21 -6.30 2.49
N GLU A 124 16.50 -6.20 2.76
CA GLU A 124 17.04 -6.38 4.11
C GLU A 124 16.72 -5.16 4.99
N ARG A 125 16.75 -3.96 4.38
CA ARG A 125 16.45 -2.68 5.04
C ARG A 125 15.67 -1.80 4.08
N LEU A 126 14.61 -1.15 4.62
CA LEU A 126 13.81 -0.17 3.89
C LEU A 126 14.61 1.09 3.55
N GLY A 127 14.27 1.77 2.45
CA GLY A 127 14.80 3.08 2.06
C GLY A 127 15.63 3.11 0.78
N ARG A 128 15.72 2.01 0.04
CA ARG A 128 16.21 2.01 -1.36
C ARG A 128 15.23 2.73 -2.28
N PHE A 129 13.93 2.43 -2.09
CA PHE A 129 12.85 3.18 -2.71
C PHE A 129 12.66 4.49 -1.95
N PRO A 130 12.50 5.64 -2.65
CA PRO A 130 12.26 6.91 -1.97
C PRO A 130 10.95 6.84 -1.18
N LEU A 131 10.95 7.40 0.04
CA LEU A 131 9.76 7.41 0.90
C LEU A 131 8.78 8.50 0.45
N PRO A 132 7.57 8.15 -0.03
CA PRO A 132 6.56 9.14 -0.36
C PRO A 132 5.96 9.75 0.90
N VAL A 133 5.86 11.08 0.94
CA VAL A 133 5.20 11.83 2.02
C VAL A 133 4.15 12.72 1.40
N GLU A 134 2.87 12.49 1.75
CA GLU A 134 1.76 13.33 1.31
C GLU A 134 1.69 14.57 2.19
N VAL A 135 1.64 15.73 1.56
CA VAL A 135 1.69 17.04 2.24
C VAL A 135 0.61 17.98 1.74
N ILE A 136 0.04 18.74 2.66
CA ILE A 136 -0.82 19.88 2.32
C ILE A 136 -0.03 20.84 1.41
N PRO A 137 -0.56 21.31 0.26
CA PRO A 137 0.18 22.14 -0.69
C PRO A 137 0.87 23.36 -0.05
N MET A 138 0.19 24.04 0.87
CA MET A 138 0.70 25.19 1.61
C MET A 138 1.94 24.84 2.46
N ALA A 139 2.04 23.60 2.96
CA ALA A 139 3.10 23.17 3.88
C ALA A 139 4.32 22.60 3.15
N ARG A 140 4.30 22.44 1.82
CA ARG A 140 5.34 21.76 1.03
C ARG A 140 6.76 22.15 1.42
N ALA A 141 7.06 23.45 1.43
CA ALA A 141 8.42 23.93 1.70
C ALA A 141 8.82 23.74 3.18
N GLN A 142 7.88 23.89 4.11
CA GLN A 142 8.11 23.65 5.53
C GLN A 142 8.40 22.18 5.80
N VAL A 143 7.56 21.28 5.29
CA VAL A 143 7.75 19.85 5.44
C VAL A 143 9.05 19.39 4.79
N ALA A 144 9.40 19.91 3.60
CA ALA A 144 10.67 19.58 2.95
C ALA A 144 11.88 19.94 3.85
N ARG A 145 11.87 21.09 4.53
CA ARG A 145 12.94 21.44 5.48
C ARG A 145 13.04 20.49 6.66
N GLU A 146 11.90 20.07 7.23
CA GLU A 146 11.89 19.11 8.34
C GLU A 146 12.42 17.75 7.90
N LEU A 147 11.98 17.25 6.72
CA LEU A 147 12.48 15.98 6.15
C LEU A 147 14.00 16.04 5.87
N THR A 148 14.51 17.20 5.45
CA THR A 148 15.96 17.41 5.28
C THR A 148 16.69 17.35 6.63
N ARG A 149 16.12 17.88 7.72
CA ARG A 149 16.71 17.78 9.07
C ARG A 149 16.75 16.35 9.59
N LEU A 150 15.82 15.49 9.14
CA LEU A 150 15.84 14.05 9.40
C LEU A 150 16.89 13.29 8.56
N GLY A 151 17.66 13.99 7.71
CA GLY A 151 18.70 13.41 6.87
C GLY A 151 18.23 12.99 5.48
N GLY A 152 16.99 13.26 5.12
CA GLY A 152 16.43 12.94 3.81
C GLY A 152 16.68 14.00 2.75
N GLN A 153 16.46 13.64 1.50
CA GLN A 153 16.50 14.52 0.33
C GLN A 153 15.11 14.54 -0.32
N PRO A 154 14.18 15.42 0.14
CA PRO A 154 12.82 15.49 -0.39
C PRO A 154 12.80 16.12 -1.78
N VAL A 155 12.14 15.46 -2.72
CA VAL A 155 11.92 15.92 -4.09
C VAL A 155 10.42 15.98 -4.36
N LEU A 156 9.92 17.12 -4.85
CA LEU A 156 8.52 17.23 -5.25
C LEU A 156 8.23 16.26 -6.40
N ARG A 157 7.15 15.48 -6.27
CA ARG A 157 6.64 14.66 -7.37
C ARG A 157 5.92 15.58 -8.36
N GLU A 158 6.66 16.01 -9.37
CA GLU A 158 6.18 16.97 -10.39
C GLU A 158 4.98 16.41 -11.17
N GLY A 159 3.99 17.29 -11.44
CA GLY A 159 2.81 16.94 -12.26
C GLY A 159 1.85 15.95 -11.61
N PHE A 160 1.98 15.66 -10.30
CA PHE A 160 1.15 14.72 -9.57
C PHE A 160 0.37 15.40 -8.45
N VAL A 161 -0.93 15.06 -8.38
CA VAL A 161 -1.82 15.43 -7.27
C VAL A 161 -2.50 14.15 -6.80
N THR A 162 -2.55 13.94 -5.47
CA THR A 162 -3.19 12.76 -4.89
C THR A 162 -4.71 12.78 -5.08
N ASP A 163 -5.37 11.63 -4.93
CA ASP A 163 -6.84 11.54 -4.90
C ASP A 163 -7.49 12.40 -3.78
N ASN A 164 -6.67 12.92 -2.84
CA ASN A 164 -7.09 13.80 -1.75
C ASN A 164 -6.80 15.29 -2.05
N GLY A 165 -6.29 15.61 -3.22
CA GLY A 165 -5.97 16.99 -3.63
C GLY A 165 -4.64 17.53 -3.08
N ASN A 166 -3.75 16.65 -2.59
CA ASN A 166 -2.49 17.02 -1.97
C ASN A 166 -1.28 16.75 -2.89
N LEU A 167 -0.09 17.18 -2.45
CA LEU A 167 1.18 16.93 -3.12
C LEU A 167 1.95 15.79 -2.47
N ILE A 168 2.93 15.23 -3.18
CA ILE A 168 3.86 14.24 -2.65
C ILE A 168 5.29 14.77 -2.72
N LEU A 169 6.00 14.61 -1.61
CA LEU A 169 7.45 14.69 -1.55
C LEU A 169 8.02 13.27 -1.53
N ASP A 170 8.82 12.91 -2.53
CA ASP A 170 9.58 11.66 -2.56
C ASP A 170 10.91 11.88 -1.84
N VAL A 171 11.11 11.24 -0.71
CA VAL A 171 12.26 11.47 0.16
C VAL A 171 13.32 10.39 -0.06
N HIS A 172 14.44 10.79 -0.65
CA HIS A 172 15.60 9.94 -0.90
C HIS A 172 16.57 9.95 0.27
N GLY A 173 17.41 8.93 0.37
CA GLY A 173 18.59 8.89 1.24
C GLY A 173 18.32 8.80 2.73
N LEU A 174 17.08 8.52 3.15
CA LEU A 174 16.77 8.27 4.57
C LEU A 174 17.42 6.98 5.07
N SER A 175 18.05 7.05 6.24
CA SER A 175 18.56 5.87 6.95
C SER A 175 17.46 5.33 7.86
N ILE A 176 16.74 4.32 7.39
CA ILE A 176 15.58 3.73 8.10
C ILE A 176 16.06 2.57 8.96
N THR A 177 16.53 2.85 10.16
CA THR A 177 16.97 1.84 11.15
C THR A 177 15.84 1.41 12.09
N ASP A 178 14.92 2.33 12.38
CA ASP A 178 13.69 2.08 13.14
C ASP A 178 12.51 2.66 12.34
N PRO A 179 11.86 1.84 11.51
CA PRO A 179 10.77 2.31 10.66
C PRO A 179 9.55 2.79 11.44
N VAL A 180 9.27 2.24 12.63
CA VAL A 180 8.13 2.67 13.48
C VAL A 180 8.39 4.05 14.07
N ALA A 181 9.59 4.30 14.59
CA ALA A 181 9.96 5.61 15.13
C ALA A 181 9.96 6.68 14.03
N LEU A 182 10.50 6.36 12.84
CA LEU A 182 10.53 7.29 11.72
C LEU A 182 9.11 7.60 11.20
N GLU A 183 8.25 6.59 11.04
CA GLU A 183 6.85 6.78 10.66
C GLU A 183 6.16 7.75 11.61
N THR A 184 6.31 7.51 12.93
CA THR A 184 5.71 8.35 13.97
C THR A 184 6.24 9.79 13.92
N THR A 185 7.55 9.95 13.73
CA THR A 185 8.20 11.27 13.67
C THR A 185 7.70 12.08 12.48
N ILE A 186 7.61 11.46 11.28
CA ILE A 186 7.15 12.14 10.07
C ILE A 186 5.66 12.49 10.18
N ASP A 187 4.82 11.60 10.73
CA ASP A 187 3.38 11.86 10.93
C ASP A 187 3.16 13.04 11.91
N GLY A 188 4.12 13.34 12.81
CA GLY A 188 4.07 14.48 13.73
C GLY A 188 4.45 15.83 13.12
N ILE A 189 4.91 15.88 11.87
CA ILE A 189 5.31 17.15 11.21
C ILE A 189 4.05 17.89 10.75
N VAL A 190 3.87 19.13 11.19
CA VAL A 190 2.75 19.97 10.79
C VAL A 190 2.72 20.14 9.26
N GLY A 191 1.59 19.78 8.65
CA GLY A 191 1.38 19.84 7.20
C GLY A 191 1.62 18.52 6.48
N VAL A 192 2.12 17.49 7.16
CA VAL A 192 2.09 16.11 6.66
C VAL A 192 0.68 15.56 6.81
N VAL A 193 0.15 14.92 5.77
CA VAL A 193 -1.09 14.15 5.80
C VAL A 193 -0.78 12.75 6.30
N THR A 194 0.17 12.07 5.64
CA THR A 194 0.78 10.81 6.08
C THR A 194 2.02 10.50 5.24
N ASN A 195 2.72 9.45 5.59
CA ASN A 195 3.90 8.98 4.86
C ASN A 195 3.75 7.52 4.40
N GLY A 196 4.63 7.09 3.51
CA GLY A 196 4.60 5.77 2.90
C GLY A 196 5.18 4.64 3.75
N LEU A 197 5.64 4.89 4.98
CA LEU A 197 6.03 3.83 5.90
C LEU A 197 4.77 3.15 6.46
N PHE A 198 4.72 1.84 6.35
CA PHE A 198 3.73 0.95 6.94
C PHE A 198 4.45 0.01 7.90
N ALA A 199 4.84 0.54 9.06
CA ALA A 199 5.59 -0.17 10.08
C ALA A 199 4.78 -0.31 11.38
N LYS A 200 4.06 0.74 11.81
CA LYS A 200 3.08 0.68 12.91
C LYS A 200 1.97 -0.32 12.59
N ARG A 201 1.48 -0.28 11.36
CA ARG A 201 0.56 -1.25 10.76
C ARG A 201 1.22 -1.84 9.51
N GLY A 202 2.13 -2.81 9.69
CA GLY A 202 2.72 -3.59 8.61
C GLY A 202 1.78 -4.68 8.10
N ALA A 203 2.24 -5.50 7.16
CA ALA A 203 1.47 -6.66 6.72
C ALA A 203 1.41 -7.74 7.81
N ASP A 204 0.30 -8.48 7.85
CA ASP A 204 0.17 -9.69 8.68
C ASP A 204 0.70 -10.92 7.92
N VAL A 205 0.52 -10.90 6.58
CA VAL A 205 0.96 -11.96 5.69
C VAL A 205 1.65 -11.34 4.48
N LEU A 206 2.78 -11.92 4.08
CA LEU A 206 3.44 -11.64 2.81
C LEU A 206 3.34 -12.87 1.91
N LEU A 207 2.76 -12.69 0.73
CA LEU A 207 2.78 -13.64 -0.38
C LEU A 207 3.85 -13.19 -1.39
N LEU A 208 5.00 -13.83 -1.33
CA LEU A 208 6.18 -13.48 -2.12
C LEU A 208 6.31 -14.45 -3.31
N ALA A 209 6.06 -13.95 -4.50
CA ALA A 209 6.23 -14.76 -5.71
C ALA A 209 7.71 -14.82 -6.13
N THR A 210 8.16 -16.04 -6.37
CA THR A 210 9.51 -16.38 -6.86
C THR A 210 9.41 -17.32 -8.05
N PRO A 211 10.48 -17.53 -8.82
CA PRO A 211 10.49 -18.57 -9.88
C PRO A 211 10.17 -19.98 -9.38
N GLY A 212 10.36 -20.25 -8.08
CA GLY A 212 10.04 -21.53 -7.44
C GLY A 212 8.61 -21.62 -6.88
N GLY A 213 7.77 -20.58 -7.09
CA GLY A 213 6.39 -20.50 -6.58
C GLY A 213 6.19 -19.39 -5.55
N VAL A 214 4.99 -19.34 -4.97
CA VAL A 214 4.63 -18.32 -3.96
C VAL A 214 4.99 -18.83 -2.57
N GLN A 215 5.84 -18.08 -1.90
CA GLN A 215 6.20 -18.29 -0.50
C GLN A 215 5.30 -17.44 0.40
N THR A 216 4.90 -18.00 1.55
CA THR A 216 4.09 -17.29 2.55
C THR A 216 4.93 -17.00 3.78
N PHE A 217 4.92 -15.77 4.24
CA PHE A 217 5.52 -15.33 5.50
C PHE A 217 4.44 -14.69 6.36
N GLU A 218 4.40 -15.01 7.63
CA GLU A 218 3.44 -14.46 8.59
C GLU A 218 4.17 -13.64 9.64
N ARG A 219 3.52 -12.58 10.10
CA ARG A 219 4.02 -11.76 11.19
C ARG A 219 3.88 -12.55 12.50
N THR A 220 4.99 -12.73 13.21
CA THR A 220 5.04 -13.37 14.52
C THR A 220 4.64 -12.40 15.65
#